data_f04a6fd09721d3ff82e4f03ceb1aa059
#
_entry.id   f04a6fd09721d3ff82e4f03ceb1aa059
#
_cell.length_a   1.000
_cell.length_b   1.000
_cell.length_c   1.000
_cell.angle_alpha   90.00
_cell.angle_beta   90.00
_cell.angle_gamma   90.00
#
_symmetry.space_group_name_H-M   'P 1'
#
loop_
_entity.id
_entity.type
_entity.pdbx_description
1 polymer ?
#
loop_
_entity_poly.entity_id
_entity_poly.type
_entity_poly.pdbx_seq_one_letter_code
_entity_poly.pdbx_strand_id
1 'polypeptide(L)'
;MTRPRHAGAFVPVCAALLLAAAAQPPRLEPPPQTPIRGLTEAPLLARAYDLVYDADFAGADAELKRACGPAPAQACDVIGAAAQWWRIYFDLDNRSADQAFTARLNTVIAAGERWAAREPERAEAWFYLGAAYGVRVQYHGQRLEFLAAARDGKRIKISMEKALSLDPGLDDANAGLGLYQYYADVAPSVLKVLRWFLGLPGGDRVQGLAQLRRASESGVLLKAEAAYQLHLVNLWYENRIGEAIQMLSDLHARYPHNPIFLLNAAQAHEVYRSDRAAALAIYMELVNGARGGSLREPLLAEMWGHLGAAVQLTALAEPDRAADEARAVIARRPSAPYGAVAQAQLELGRALDALGSRDEAVAAYRAALGAVPAGDPRDTGRAARQGLSHTPDRINTEATRLSIEGWRTFERGDAAGALAPLERAVQLRPDDGVHRYRRGRVCLAMQDRARARADFERALQVRPLPPAPFVAASYYELGGIYEASSDRTRALSMYDAAARAHGASAKTRSLAQRALARLR
;
A
#
# COMPACT_ATOMS: atom_id res chain seq x y z
N MET A 1 -45.79 -56.53 31.34
CA MET A 1 -47.23 -56.88 31.26
C MET A 1 -47.82 -56.33 29.98
N THR A 2 -48.22 -57.27 29.16
CA THR A 2 -49.31 -57.31 28.18
C THR A 2 -49.43 -56.19 27.09
N ARG A 3 -49.14 -56.62 25.88
CA ARG A 3 -49.78 -56.18 24.64
C ARG A 3 -51.30 -56.39 24.64
N PRO A 4 -52.09 -55.74 23.78
CA PRO A 4 -52.39 -56.44 22.54
C PRO A 4 -52.44 -55.54 21.26
N ARG A 5 -52.34 -56.25 20.13
CA ARG A 5 -52.51 -55.93 18.75
C ARG A 5 -53.96 -55.60 18.44
N HIS A 6 -54.18 -54.63 17.48
CA HIS A 6 -55.28 -54.75 16.51
C HIS A 6 -54.83 -54.29 15.14
N ALA A 7 -54.95 -55.18 14.19
CA ALA A 7 -54.79 -54.96 12.76
C ALA A 7 -56.08 -54.34 12.20
N GLY A 8 -55.92 -53.33 11.37
CA GLY A 8 -56.98 -52.76 10.57
C GLY A 8 -56.50 -52.58 9.13
N ALA A 9 -56.98 -53.43 8.24
CA ALA A 9 -56.72 -53.39 6.80
C ALA A 9 -57.39 -52.15 6.17
N PHE A 10 -56.63 -51.35 5.45
CA PHE A 10 -57.17 -50.32 4.53
C PHE A 10 -56.95 -50.74 3.09
N VAL A 11 -58.03 -50.84 2.37
CA VAL A 11 -58.15 -51.10 0.94
C VAL A 11 -57.82 -49.81 0.19
N PRO A 12 -56.95 -49.79 -0.85
CA PRO A 12 -56.80 -48.61 -1.68
C PRO A 12 -57.88 -48.50 -2.75
N VAL A 13 -58.65 -47.44 -2.68
CA VAL A 13 -59.53 -47.02 -3.81
C VAL A 13 -58.70 -46.21 -4.77
N CYS A 14 -58.34 -46.81 -5.93
CA CYS A 14 -57.80 -46.10 -7.08
C CYS A 14 -58.89 -45.29 -7.76
N ALA A 15 -58.90 -43.96 -7.52
CA ALA A 15 -59.63 -43.01 -8.32
C ALA A 15 -58.74 -42.53 -9.47
N ALA A 16 -58.95 -43.03 -10.68
CA ALA A 16 -58.31 -42.55 -11.89
C ALA A 16 -58.94 -41.19 -12.29
N LEU A 17 -58.26 -40.08 -11.98
CA LEU A 17 -58.54 -38.78 -12.54
C LEU A 17 -57.83 -38.63 -13.88
N LEU A 18 -58.59 -38.79 -14.98
CA LEU A 18 -58.18 -38.39 -16.33
C LEU A 18 -58.13 -36.83 -16.36
N LEU A 19 -56.93 -36.29 -16.14
CA LEU A 19 -56.61 -34.90 -16.46
C LEU A 19 -56.41 -34.80 -17.98
N ALA A 20 -57.37 -34.22 -18.69
CA ALA A 20 -57.17 -33.77 -20.06
C ALA A 20 -56.09 -32.67 -20.06
N ALA A 21 -54.88 -33.02 -20.50
CA ALA A 21 -53.85 -32.07 -20.78
C ALA A 21 -54.26 -31.20 -21.95
N ALA A 22 -54.80 -30.01 -21.66
CA ALA A 22 -54.94 -28.94 -22.64
C ALA A 22 -53.52 -28.58 -23.11
N ALA A 23 -53.18 -28.93 -24.32
CA ALA A 23 -51.92 -28.52 -24.97
C ALA A 23 -51.88 -26.99 -24.98
N GLN A 24 -51.04 -26.39 -24.15
CA GLN A 24 -50.76 -24.97 -24.26
C GLN A 24 -50.12 -24.74 -25.65
N PRO A 25 -50.56 -23.71 -26.39
CA PRO A 25 -49.91 -23.36 -27.64
C PRO A 25 -48.45 -23.07 -27.38
N PRO A 26 -47.54 -23.47 -28.30
CA PRO A 26 -46.10 -23.20 -28.15
C PRO A 26 -45.93 -21.71 -27.92
N ARG A 27 -45.35 -21.32 -26.77
CA ARG A 27 -44.92 -19.95 -26.55
C ARG A 27 -43.88 -19.68 -27.62
N LEU A 28 -44.21 -18.82 -28.56
CA LEU A 28 -43.26 -18.27 -29.51
C LEU A 28 -42.18 -17.59 -28.62
N GLU A 29 -40.99 -18.19 -28.58
CA GLU A 29 -39.83 -17.52 -28.01
C GLU A 29 -39.68 -16.21 -28.78
N PRO A 30 -39.53 -15.08 -28.08
CA PRO A 30 -39.27 -13.82 -28.76
C PRO A 30 -38.00 -14.00 -29.61
N PRO A 31 -37.96 -13.39 -30.81
CA PRO A 31 -36.77 -13.50 -31.66
C PRO A 31 -35.51 -13.11 -30.87
N PRO A 32 -34.39 -13.80 -31.07
CA PRO A 32 -33.15 -13.50 -30.39
C PRO A 32 -32.82 -12.01 -30.58
N GLN A 33 -32.81 -11.25 -29.50
CA GLN A 33 -32.45 -9.84 -29.56
C GLN A 33 -30.98 -9.72 -29.90
N THR A 34 -30.64 -8.85 -30.87
CA THR A 34 -29.23 -8.60 -31.23
C THR A 34 -28.51 -7.94 -30.04
N PRO A 35 -27.36 -8.48 -29.60
CA PRO A 35 -26.62 -7.90 -28.50
C PRO A 35 -26.24 -6.45 -28.78
N ILE A 36 -26.46 -5.55 -27.78
CA ILE A 36 -26.00 -4.17 -27.82
C ILE A 36 -24.59 -4.13 -27.22
N ARG A 37 -23.61 -3.81 -28.06
CA ARG A 37 -22.18 -3.81 -27.73
C ARG A 37 -21.66 -2.41 -27.40
N GLY A 38 -20.47 -2.37 -26.79
CA GLY A 38 -19.74 -1.17 -26.43
C GLY A 38 -20.25 -0.53 -25.14
N LEU A 39 -19.51 0.50 -24.70
CA LEU A 39 -19.87 1.34 -23.58
C LEU A 39 -20.23 2.74 -24.12
N THR A 40 -21.44 3.19 -23.84
CA THR A 40 -21.93 4.51 -24.26
C THR A 40 -21.12 5.61 -23.59
N GLU A 41 -20.58 6.53 -24.39
CA GLU A 41 -19.77 7.65 -23.91
C GLU A 41 -18.52 7.24 -23.07
N ALA A 42 -17.96 6.04 -23.33
CA ALA A 42 -16.79 5.54 -22.63
C ALA A 42 -15.62 6.54 -22.55
N PRO A 43 -15.27 7.31 -23.59
CA PRO A 43 -14.18 8.29 -23.51
C PRO A 43 -14.46 9.43 -22.52
N LEU A 44 -15.70 9.89 -22.36
CA LEU A 44 -16.09 10.92 -21.39
C LEU A 44 -16.02 10.38 -19.96
N LEU A 45 -16.57 9.18 -19.76
CA LEU A 45 -16.55 8.50 -18.46
C LEU A 45 -15.12 8.14 -18.04
N ALA A 46 -14.25 7.73 -19.00
CA ALA A 46 -12.85 7.47 -18.74
C ALA A 46 -12.10 8.72 -18.28
N ARG A 47 -12.36 9.90 -18.90
CA ARG A 47 -11.77 11.15 -18.43
C ARG A 47 -12.18 11.50 -17.00
N ALA A 48 -13.46 11.31 -16.65
CA ALA A 48 -13.91 11.51 -15.28
C ALA A 48 -13.19 10.55 -14.30
N TYR A 49 -12.98 9.30 -14.72
CA TYR A 49 -12.30 8.31 -13.89
C TYR A 49 -10.79 8.54 -13.81
N ASP A 50 -10.15 9.00 -14.88
CA ASP A 50 -8.73 9.43 -14.86
C ASP A 50 -8.51 10.60 -13.87
N LEU A 51 -9.46 11.54 -13.76
CA LEU A 51 -9.40 12.61 -12.75
C LEU A 51 -9.54 12.07 -11.32
N VAL A 52 -10.33 11.00 -11.10
CA VAL A 52 -10.36 10.30 -9.81
C VAL A 52 -8.99 9.71 -9.48
N TYR A 53 -8.35 9.08 -10.47
CA TYR A 53 -7.00 8.53 -10.33
C TYR A 53 -5.92 9.60 -10.12
N ASP A 54 -6.12 10.82 -10.63
CA ASP A 54 -5.23 11.95 -10.37
C ASP A 54 -5.58 12.73 -9.08
N ALA A 55 -6.51 12.16 -8.27
CA ALA A 55 -7.02 12.76 -7.04
C ALA A 55 -7.72 14.13 -7.24
N ASP A 56 -8.05 14.50 -8.49
CA ASP A 56 -8.85 15.68 -8.77
C ASP A 56 -10.36 15.36 -8.66
N PHE A 57 -10.80 15.14 -7.45
CA PHE A 57 -12.19 14.75 -7.19
C PHE A 57 -13.21 15.84 -7.59
N ALA A 58 -12.84 17.12 -7.51
CA ALA A 58 -13.72 18.21 -7.93
C ALA A 58 -13.84 18.26 -9.47
N GLY A 59 -12.72 18.09 -10.18
CA GLY A 59 -12.68 17.94 -11.61
C GLY A 59 -13.44 16.72 -12.09
N ALA A 60 -13.30 15.58 -11.41
CA ALA A 60 -14.03 14.35 -11.69
C ALA A 60 -15.54 14.54 -11.55
N ASP A 61 -16.02 15.18 -10.47
CA ASP A 61 -17.44 15.48 -10.27
C ASP A 61 -17.99 16.43 -11.37
N ALA A 62 -17.19 17.41 -11.82
CA ALA A 62 -17.57 18.32 -12.89
C ALA A 62 -17.62 17.62 -14.26
N GLU A 63 -16.61 16.78 -14.58
CA GLU A 63 -16.57 16.01 -15.83
C GLU A 63 -17.69 14.95 -15.87
N LEU A 64 -17.95 14.30 -14.74
CA LEU A 64 -19.03 13.33 -14.63
C LEU A 64 -20.40 13.97 -14.88
N LYS A 65 -20.65 15.20 -14.38
CA LYS A 65 -21.88 15.96 -14.69
C LYS A 65 -22.06 16.21 -16.18
N ARG A 66 -20.97 16.45 -16.93
CA ARG A 66 -21.00 16.63 -18.39
C ARG A 66 -21.29 15.31 -19.10
N ALA A 67 -20.63 14.22 -18.65
CA ALA A 67 -20.77 12.89 -19.23
C ALA A 67 -22.18 12.31 -19.01
N CYS A 68 -22.83 12.61 -17.88
CA CYS A 68 -24.11 12.01 -17.48
C CYS A 68 -25.35 12.53 -18.25
N GLY A 69 -25.18 13.52 -19.14
CA GLY A 69 -26.25 13.87 -20.09
C GLY A 69 -26.43 12.80 -21.17
N PRO A 70 -25.36 12.47 -21.91
CA PRO A 70 -25.39 11.45 -22.96
C PRO A 70 -25.15 10.01 -22.47
N ALA A 71 -24.39 9.81 -21.38
CA ALA A 71 -24.11 8.48 -20.84
C ALA A 71 -25.28 7.92 -20.01
N PRO A 72 -25.38 6.59 -19.85
CA PRO A 72 -26.38 5.98 -18.97
C PRO A 72 -26.22 6.45 -17.51
N ALA A 73 -27.34 6.80 -16.87
CA ALA A 73 -27.34 7.26 -15.48
C ALA A 73 -26.67 6.25 -14.54
N GLN A 74 -26.88 4.95 -14.76
CA GLN A 74 -26.27 3.87 -13.96
C GLN A 74 -24.74 3.84 -14.10
N ALA A 75 -24.19 4.12 -15.28
CA ALA A 75 -22.75 4.23 -15.51
C ALA A 75 -22.16 5.38 -14.67
N CYS A 76 -22.83 6.53 -14.70
CA CYS A 76 -22.45 7.69 -13.89
C CYS A 76 -22.50 7.40 -12.38
N ASP A 77 -23.54 6.72 -11.93
CA ASP A 77 -23.71 6.35 -10.53
C ASP A 77 -22.58 5.44 -10.04
N VAL A 78 -22.15 4.49 -10.88
CA VAL A 78 -21.02 3.58 -10.58
C VAL A 78 -19.70 4.35 -10.46
N ILE A 79 -19.39 5.22 -11.42
CA ILE A 79 -18.16 6.04 -11.37
C ILE A 79 -18.20 7.01 -10.19
N GLY A 80 -19.35 7.61 -9.90
CA GLY A 80 -19.52 8.45 -8.73
C GLY A 80 -19.33 7.69 -7.40
N ALA A 81 -19.75 6.42 -7.34
CA ALA A 81 -19.49 5.56 -6.19
C ALA A 81 -18.01 5.18 -6.08
N ALA A 82 -17.35 4.89 -7.20
CA ALA A 82 -15.90 4.64 -7.23
C ALA A 82 -15.10 5.88 -6.79
N ALA A 83 -15.47 7.07 -7.24
CA ALA A 83 -14.87 8.33 -6.78
C ALA A 83 -15.02 8.53 -5.26
N GLN A 84 -16.20 8.21 -4.71
CA GLN A 84 -16.41 8.27 -3.27
C GLN A 84 -15.57 7.22 -2.51
N TRP A 85 -15.43 6.01 -3.08
CA TRP A 85 -14.55 4.98 -2.54
C TRP A 85 -13.10 5.46 -2.48
N TRP A 86 -12.58 6.08 -3.54
CA TRP A 86 -11.23 6.64 -3.55
C TRP A 86 -11.03 7.72 -2.48
N ARG A 87 -12.03 8.61 -2.23
CA ARG A 87 -11.96 9.55 -1.11
C ARG A 87 -11.85 8.86 0.26
N ILE A 88 -12.58 7.76 0.46
CA ILE A 88 -12.49 6.95 1.68
C ILE A 88 -11.13 6.25 1.76
N TYR A 89 -10.61 5.77 0.62
CA TYR A 89 -9.34 5.06 0.53
C TYR A 89 -8.15 5.91 0.96
N PHE A 90 -8.22 7.22 0.82
CA PHE A 90 -7.19 8.16 1.30
C PHE A 90 -7.06 8.18 2.84
N ASP A 91 -8.12 7.84 3.60
CA ASP A 91 -8.06 7.76 5.07
C ASP A 91 -8.90 6.57 5.58
N LEU A 92 -8.42 5.36 5.27
CA LEU A 92 -9.13 4.10 5.53
C LEU A 92 -9.45 3.85 7.01
N ASP A 93 -8.66 4.39 7.92
CA ASP A 93 -8.87 4.23 9.35
C ASP A 93 -10.05 5.07 9.85
N ASN A 94 -10.43 6.11 9.11
CA ASN A 94 -11.60 6.93 9.38
C ASN A 94 -12.87 6.26 8.81
N ARG A 95 -13.74 5.77 9.69
CA ARG A 95 -14.97 5.07 9.33
C ARG A 95 -16.22 5.94 9.29
N SER A 96 -16.09 7.25 9.45
CA SER A 96 -17.24 8.17 9.55
C SER A 96 -18.12 8.18 8.30
N ALA A 97 -17.56 7.90 7.12
CA ALA A 97 -18.28 7.87 5.85
C ALA A 97 -18.91 6.50 5.51
N ASP A 98 -18.58 5.43 6.25
CA ASP A 98 -18.93 4.05 5.88
C ASP A 98 -20.43 3.83 5.71
N GLN A 99 -21.25 4.32 6.64
CA GLN A 99 -22.70 4.14 6.60
C GLN A 99 -23.34 4.81 5.37
N ALA A 100 -22.96 6.06 5.10
CA ALA A 100 -23.49 6.80 3.95
C ALA A 100 -23.02 6.19 2.63
N PHE A 101 -21.76 5.75 2.57
CA PHE A 101 -21.18 5.09 1.40
C PHE A 101 -21.90 3.77 1.07
N THR A 102 -22.06 2.89 2.07
CA THR A 102 -22.72 1.59 1.89
C THR A 102 -24.19 1.75 1.48
N ALA A 103 -24.91 2.71 2.06
CA ALA A 103 -26.29 3.00 1.67
C ALA A 103 -26.39 3.44 0.20
N ARG A 104 -25.52 4.38 -0.24
CA ARG A 104 -25.44 4.83 -1.63
C ARG A 104 -25.11 3.67 -2.57
N LEU A 105 -24.10 2.89 -2.24
CA LEU A 105 -23.62 1.79 -3.08
C LEU A 105 -24.67 0.70 -3.25
N ASN A 106 -25.46 0.40 -2.22
CA ASN A 106 -26.60 -0.52 -2.33
C ASN A 106 -27.67 0.02 -3.30
N THR A 107 -27.92 1.32 -3.31
CA THR A 107 -28.84 1.97 -4.26
C THR A 107 -28.33 1.85 -5.70
N VAL A 108 -27.02 2.10 -5.92
CA VAL A 108 -26.35 1.96 -7.22
C VAL A 108 -26.46 0.51 -7.74
N ILE A 109 -26.16 -0.47 -6.90
CA ILE A 109 -26.25 -1.89 -7.28
C ILE A 109 -27.71 -2.26 -7.63
N ALA A 110 -28.68 -1.88 -6.81
CA ALA A 110 -30.07 -2.17 -7.09
C ALA A 110 -30.57 -1.51 -8.40
N ALA A 111 -30.07 -0.33 -8.76
CA ALA A 111 -30.33 0.31 -10.04
C ALA A 111 -29.70 -0.47 -11.20
N GLY A 112 -28.47 -0.92 -11.05
CA GLY A 112 -27.76 -1.78 -12.02
C GLY A 112 -28.47 -3.12 -12.24
N GLU A 113 -28.92 -3.79 -11.17
CA GLU A 113 -29.70 -5.05 -11.26
C GLU A 113 -31.00 -4.86 -12.05
N ARG A 114 -31.73 -3.77 -11.79
CA ARG A 114 -32.94 -3.45 -12.56
C ARG A 114 -32.62 -3.14 -14.03
N TRP A 115 -31.50 -2.48 -14.31
CA TRP A 115 -31.10 -2.21 -15.69
C TRP A 115 -30.77 -3.49 -16.44
N ALA A 116 -29.89 -4.34 -15.90
CA ALA A 116 -29.54 -5.63 -16.49
C ALA A 116 -30.77 -6.54 -16.69
N ALA A 117 -31.74 -6.50 -15.78
CA ALA A 117 -32.99 -7.27 -15.92
C ALA A 117 -33.90 -6.72 -17.04
N ARG A 118 -33.96 -5.40 -17.26
CA ARG A 118 -34.75 -4.79 -18.35
C ARG A 118 -34.12 -4.95 -19.73
N GLU A 119 -32.79 -4.92 -19.78
CA GLU A 119 -32.01 -4.96 -21.03
C GLU A 119 -30.96 -6.08 -20.97
N PRO A 120 -31.41 -7.36 -20.90
CA PRO A 120 -30.50 -8.50 -20.65
C PRO A 120 -29.48 -8.75 -21.77
N GLU A 121 -29.71 -8.22 -22.96
CA GLU A 121 -28.81 -8.33 -24.13
C GLU A 121 -27.91 -7.10 -24.31
N ARG A 122 -27.88 -6.16 -23.36
CA ARG A 122 -26.97 -5.02 -23.35
C ARG A 122 -25.73 -5.34 -22.53
N ALA A 123 -24.57 -5.50 -23.19
CA ALA A 123 -23.28 -5.80 -22.54
C ALA A 123 -22.92 -4.78 -21.47
N GLU A 124 -23.16 -3.50 -21.75
CA GLU A 124 -22.90 -2.35 -20.89
C GLU A 124 -23.64 -2.43 -19.53
N ALA A 125 -24.89 -2.91 -19.52
CA ALA A 125 -25.67 -3.03 -18.29
C ALA A 125 -25.03 -4.06 -17.33
N TRP A 126 -24.56 -5.17 -17.85
CA TRP A 126 -23.88 -6.19 -17.08
C TRP A 126 -22.48 -5.74 -16.63
N PHE A 127 -21.76 -5.02 -17.49
CA PHE A 127 -20.45 -4.49 -17.15
C PHE A 127 -20.54 -3.53 -15.94
N TYR A 128 -21.41 -2.51 -16.00
CA TYR A 128 -21.53 -1.56 -14.88
C TYR A 128 -22.11 -2.18 -13.61
N LEU A 129 -22.98 -3.18 -13.73
CA LEU A 129 -23.42 -3.96 -12.56
C LEU A 129 -22.23 -4.69 -11.91
N GLY A 130 -21.39 -5.36 -12.71
CA GLY A 130 -20.18 -6.02 -12.21
C GLY A 130 -19.18 -5.04 -11.59
N ALA A 131 -19.01 -3.85 -12.21
CA ALA A 131 -18.16 -2.79 -11.68
C ALA A 131 -18.67 -2.24 -10.33
N ALA A 132 -19.99 -2.07 -10.16
CA ALA A 132 -20.58 -1.67 -8.88
C ALA A 132 -20.32 -2.68 -7.76
N TYR A 133 -20.45 -3.98 -8.06
CA TYR A 133 -20.04 -5.03 -7.13
C TYR A 133 -18.54 -4.99 -6.85
N GLY A 134 -17.71 -4.64 -7.86
CA GLY A 134 -16.27 -4.47 -7.71
C GLY A 134 -15.90 -3.41 -6.68
N VAL A 135 -16.54 -2.25 -6.72
CA VAL A 135 -16.38 -1.19 -5.71
C VAL A 135 -16.74 -1.71 -4.31
N ARG A 136 -17.83 -2.48 -4.19
CA ARG A 136 -18.24 -3.03 -2.89
C ARG A 136 -17.32 -4.12 -2.38
N VAL A 137 -16.74 -4.94 -3.25
CA VAL A 137 -15.72 -5.95 -2.89
C VAL A 137 -14.48 -5.28 -2.31
N GLN A 138 -14.02 -4.19 -2.91
CA GLN A 138 -12.87 -3.43 -2.38
C GLN A 138 -13.16 -2.89 -0.98
N TYR A 139 -14.33 -2.29 -0.78
CA TYR A 139 -14.78 -1.82 0.54
C TYR A 139 -14.82 -2.97 1.57
N HIS A 140 -15.49 -4.08 1.25
CA HIS A 140 -15.57 -5.25 2.15
C HIS A 140 -14.17 -5.83 2.46
N GLY A 141 -13.28 -5.87 1.46
CA GLY A 141 -11.90 -6.33 1.64
C GLY A 141 -11.15 -5.48 2.67
N GLN A 142 -11.24 -4.16 2.56
CA GLN A 142 -10.59 -3.22 3.49
C GLN A 142 -11.26 -3.20 4.89
N ARG A 143 -12.51 -3.64 4.98
CA ARG A 143 -13.22 -3.81 6.27
C ARG A 143 -13.09 -5.21 6.86
N LEU A 144 -12.31 -6.10 6.21
CA LEU A 144 -12.10 -7.52 6.58
C LEU A 144 -13.39 -8.35 6.58
N GLU A 145 -14.37 -7.95 5.77
CA GLU A 145 -15.67 -8.60 5.61
C GLU A 145 -15.61 -9.65 4.48
N PHE A 146 -14.71 -10.61 4.62
CA PHE A 146 -14.32 -11.55 3.55
C PHE A 146 -15.49 -12.38 2.99
N LEU A 147 -16.48 -12.72 3.81
CA LEU A 147 -17.64 -13.48 3.34
C LEU A 147 -18.55 -12.63 2.43
N ALA A 148 -18.74 -11.36 2.77
CA ALA A 148 -19.46 -10.41 1.93
C ALA A 148 -18.71 -10.16 0.62
N ALA A 149 -17.39 -9.94 0.69
CA ALA A 149 -16.54 -9.81 -0.48
C ALA A 149 -16.62 -11.04 -1.41
N ALA A 150 -16.63 -12.26 -0.87
CA ALA A 150 -16.73 -13.48 -1.67
C ALA A 150 -18.09 -13.63 -2.39
N ARG A 151 -19.19 -13.25 -1.73
CA ARG A 151 -20.55 -13.24 -2.34
C ARG A 151 -20.64 -12.23 -3.49
N ASP A 152 -20.09 -11.04 -3.30
CA ASP A 152 -20.06 -10.01 -4.35
C ASP A 152 -19.09 -10.41 -5.47
N GLY A 153 -17.98 -11.07 -5.16
CA GLY A 153 -17.08 -11.64 -6.16
C GLY A 153 -17.79 -12.60 -7.12
N LYS A 154 -18.69 -13.46 -6.61
CA LYS A 154 -19.54 -14.31 -7.47
C LYS A 154 -20.44 -13.47 -8.41
N ARG A 155 -20.98 -12.34 -7.91
CA ARG A 155 -21.81 -11.43 -8.72
C ARG A 155 -20.97 -10.75 -9.81
N ILE A 156 -19.72 -10.35 -9.48
CA ILE A 156 -18.77 -9.82 -10.48
C ILE A 156 -18.57 -10.85 -11.58
N LYS A 157 -18.21 -12.10 -11.23
CA LYS A 157 -18.00 -13.17 -12.22
C LYS A 157 -19.18 -13.31 -13.18
N ILE A 158 -20.39 -13.49 -12.63
CA ILE A 158 -21.60 -13.68 -13.44
C ILE A 158 -21.84 -12.48 -14.37
N SER A 159 -21.69 -11.26 -13.86
CA SER A 159 -21.94 -10.05 -14.62
C SER A 159 -20.90 -9.83 -15.71
N MET A 160 -19.60 -10.03 -15.42
CA MET A 160 -18.52 -9.84 -16.38
C MET A 160 -18.50 -10.94 -17.46
N GLU A 161 -18.80 -12.19 -17.10
CA GLU A 161 -18.95 -13.28 -18.07
C GLU A 161 -20.12 -13.02 -19.03
N LYS A 162 -21.27 -12.54 -18.52
CA LYS A 162 -22.40 -12.17 -19.37
C LYS A 162 -22.05 -10.98 -20.27
N ALA A 163 -21.37 -9.95 -19.76
CA ALA A 163 -20.92 -8.80 -20.55
C ALA A 163 -19.99 -9.26 -21.69
N LEU A 164 -19.00 -10.10 -21.42
CA LEU A 164 -18.05 -10.64 -22.41
C LEU A 164 -18.74 -11.61 -23.40
N SER A 165 -19.77 -12.34 -23.00
CA SER A 165 -20.54 -13.18 -23.92
C SER A 165 -21.32 -12.37 -24.93
N LEU A 166 -21.76 -11.18 -24.57
CA LEU A 166 -22.50 -10.23 -25.43
C LEU A 166 -21.54 -9.38 -26.28
N ASP A 167 -20.41 -8.97 -25.69
CA ASP A 167 -19.37 -8.18 -26.33
C ASP A 167 -17.98 -8.73 -25.98
N PRO A 168 -17.43 -9.66 -26.80
CA PRO A 168 -16.09 -10.21 -26.57
C PRO A 168 -14.95 -9.20 -26.67
N GLY A 169 -15.20 -8.01 -27.25
CA GLY A 169 -14.24 -6.92 -27.38
C GLY A 169 -14.18 -5.99 -26.16
N LEU A 170 -15.01 -6.23 -25.13
CA LEU A 170 -15.06 -5.39 -23.93
C LEU A 170 -13.90 -5.72 -22.97
N ASP A 171 -12.70 -5.21 -23.26
CA ASP A 171 -11.49 -5.50 -22.50
C ASP A 171 -11.55 -5.07 -21.04
N ASP A 172 -12.29 -4.02 -20.73
CA ASP A 172 -12.53 -3.54 -19.35
C ASP A 172 -13.16 -4.60 -18.44
N ALA A 173 -14.02 -5.48 -18.99
CA ALA A 173 -14.66 -6.54 -18.21
C ALA A 173 -13.65 -7.58 -17.67
N ASN A 174 -12.49 -7.70 -18.32
CA ASN A 174 -11.40 -8.56 -17.84
C ASN A 174 -10.79 -8.09 -16.52
N ALA A 175 -10.96 -6.82 -16.12
CA ALA A 175 -10.48 -6.35 -14.82
C ALA A 175 -11.22 -7.08 -13.67
N GLY A 176 -12.53 -7.04 -13.66
CA GLY A 176 -13.34 -7.69 -12.62
C GLY A 176 -13.27 -9.21 -12.67
N LEU A 177 -13.35 -9.78 -13.88
CA LEU A 177 -13.28 -11.23 -14.06
C LEU A 177 -11.91 -11.77 -13.66
N GLY A 178 -10.83 -11.10 -14.04
CA GLY A 178 -9.46 -11.46 -13.70
C GLY A 178 -9.21 -11.45 -12.18
N LEU A 179 -9.71 -10.43 -11.47
CA LEU A 179 -9.63 -10.38 -10.01
C LEU A 179 -10.37 -11.55 -9.38
N TYR A 180 -11.59 -11.87 -9.85
CA TYR A 180 -12.33 -13.01 -9.33
C TYR A 180 -11.57 -14.32 -9.56
N GLN A 181 -11.13 -14.59 -10.80
CA GLN A 181 -10.39 -15.80 -11.16
C GLN A 181 -9.14 -15.97 -10.28
N TYR A 182 -8.41 -14.89 -10.10
CA TYR A 182 -7.20 -14.90 -9.30
C TYR A 182 -7.48 -15.19 -7.82
N TYR A 183 -8.32 -14.37 -7.15
CA TYR A 183 -8.57 -14.50 -5.72
C TYR A 183 -9.33 -15.78 -5.35
N ALA A 184 -10.19 -16.29 -6.23
CA ALA A 184 -10.87 -17.55 -6.02
C ALA A 184 -9.91 -18.75 -6.06
N ASP A 185 -8.79 -18.65 -6.78
CA ASP A 185 -7.77 -19.71 -6.82
C ASP A 185 -6.79 -19.62 -5.64
N VAL A 186 -6.27 -18.43 -5.31
CA VAL A 186 -5.28 -18.25 -4.23
C VAL A 186 -5.88 -18.31 -2.82
N ALA A 187 -7.20 -18.39 -2.69
CA ALA A 187 -7.88 -18.46 -1.41
C ALA A 187 -7.35 -19.61 -0.54
N PRO A 188 -7.17 -19.42 0.79
CA PRO A 188 -6.75 -20.48 1.71
C PRO A 188 -7.63 -21.74 1.65
N SER A 189 -7.06 -22.91 1.90
CA SER A 189 -7.75 -24.21 1.79
C SER A 189 -9.05 -24.26 2.58
N VAL A 190 -9.10 -23.67 3.77
CA VAL A 190 -10.30 -23.58 4.61
C VAL A 190 -11.42 -22.81 3.88
N LEU A 191 -11.07 -21.71 3.20
CA LEU A 191 -12.03 -20.94 2.40
C LEU A 191 -12.43 -21.69 1.12
N LYS A 192 -11.56 -22.55 0.57
CA LYS A 192 -11.90 -23.41 -0.57
C LYS A 192 -12.97 -24.45 -0.20
N VAL A 193 -12.93 -25.01 1.01
CA VAL A 193 -13.98 -25.90 1.53
C VAL A 193 -15.28 -25.12 1.75
N LEU A 194 -15.23 -23.98 2.43
CA LEU A 194 -16.41 -23.13 2.65
C LEU A 194 -17.04 -22.67 1.33
N ARG A 195 -16.21 -22.39 0.31
CA ARG A 195 -16.64 -22.05 -1.04
C ARG A 195 -17.55 -23.12 -1.64
N TRP A 196 -17.21 -24.40 -1.49
CA TRP A 196 -18.02 -25.51 -1.97
C TRP A 196 -19.42 -25.50 -1.34
N PHE A 197 -19.50 -25.32 -0.01
CA PHE A 197 -20.78 -25.23 0.71
C PHE A 197 -21.61 -24.00 0.30
N LEU A 198 -20.98 -22.92 -0.08
CA LEU A 198 -21.64 -21.67 -0.50
C LEU A 198 -21.94 -21.63 -2.01
N GLY A 199 -21.62 -22.69 -2.75
CA GLY A 199 -21.81 -22.74 -4.21
C GLY A 199 -21.04 -21.63 -4.95
N LEU A 200 -19.84 -21.27 -4.44
CA LEU A 200 -18.97 -20.29 -5.10
C LEU A 200 -18.09 -20.99 -6.14
N PRO A 201 -18.07 -20.53 -7.41
CA PRO A 201 -17.25 -21.13 -8.46
C PRO A 201 -15.75 -21.08 -8.13
N GLY A 202 -14.98 -22.01 -8.71
CA GLY A 202 -13.52 -21.97 -8.69
C GLY A 202 -12.94 -20.80 -9.46
N GLY A 203 -11.63 -20.56 -9.27
CA GLY A 203 -10.85 -19.62 -10.07
C GLY A 203 -9.71 -20.33 -10.80
N ASP A 204 -9.02 -19.54 -11.63
CA ASP A 204 -7.79 -19.88 -12.32
C ASP A 204 -6.83 -18.69 -12.19
N ARG A 205 -5.75 -18.87 -11.42
CA ARG A 205 -4.75 -17.83 -11.17
C ARG A 205 -4.06 -17.35 -12.44
N VAL A 206 -3.73 -18.27 -13.35
CA VAL A 206 -3.01 -17.95 -14.59
C VAL A 206 -3.90 -17.16 -15.53
N GLN A 207 -5.14 -17.60 -15.70
CA GLN A 207 -6.13 -16.88 -16.50
C GLN A 207 -6.45 -15.52 -15.89
N GLY A 208 -6.62 -15.46 -14.57
CA GLY A 208 -6.88 -14.20 -13.85
C GLY A 208 -5.79 -13.16 -14.05
N LEU A 209 -4.51 -13.55 -13.96
CA LEU A 209 -3.38 -12.66 -14.25
C LEU A 209 -3.36 -12.19 -15.71
N ALA A 210 -3.64 -13.08 -16.67
CA ALA A 210 -3.69 -12.73 -18.09
C ALA A 210 -4.82 -11.72 -18.37
N GLN A 211 -6.00 -11.92 -17.77
CA GLN A 211 -7.14 -11.02 -17.88
C GLN A 211 -6.86 -9.64 -17.28
N LEU A 212 -6.25 -9.60 -16.09
CA LEU A 212 -5.86 -8.33 -15.44
C LEU A 212 -4.86 -7.54 -16.29
N ARG A 213 -3.85 -8.23 -16.87
CA ARG A 213 -2.89 -7.60 -17.79
C ARG A 213 -3.61 -7.05 -19.02
N ARG A 214 -4.47 -7.84 -19.65
CA ARG A 214 -5.25 -7.39 -20.82
C ARG A 214 -6.06 -6.12 -20.49
N ALA A 215 -6.76 -6.08 -19.38
CA ALA A 215 -7.51 -4.89 -18.96
C ALA A 215 -6.58 -3.67 -18.67
N SER A 216 -5.40 -3.90 -18.08
CA SER A 216 -4.43 -2.84 -17.80
C SER A 216 -3.73 -2.28 -19.05
N GLU A 217 -3.69 -3.05 -20.14
CA GLU A 217 -3.07 -2.67 -21.41
C GLU A 217 -4.08 -2.08 -22.39
N SER A 218 -5.23 -2.73 -22.55
CA SER A 218 -6.21 -2.49 -23.60
C SER A 218 -7.54 -1.91 -23.13
N GLY A 219 -7.84 -1.89 -21.81
CA GLY A 219 -9.05 -1.29 -21.27
C GLY A 219 -9.13 0.21 -21.54
N VAL A 220 -10.34 0.72 -21.69
CA VAL A 220 -10.63 2.14 -21.89
C VAL A 220 -10.95 2.83 -20.56
N LEU A 221 -11.88 2.25 -19.80
CA LEU A 221 -12.38 2.82 -18.55
C LEU A 221 -11.59 2.34 -17.32
N LEU A 222 -11.30 1.03 -17.24
CA LEU A 222 -10.69 0.42 -16.04
C LEU A 222 -9.19 0.15 -16.20
N LYS A 223 -8.52 0.74 -17.17
CA LYS A 223 -7.08 0.56 -17.42
C LYS A 223 -6.23 0.85 -16.18
N ALA A 224 -6.45 2.00 -15.55
CA ALA A 224 -5.74 2.41 -14.34
C ALA A 224 -6.10 1.53 -13.14
N GLU A 225 -7.37 1.19 -12.99
CA GLU A 225 -7.87 0.29 -11.94
C GLU A 225 -7.20 -1.09 -12.05
N ALA A 226 -7.20 -1.68 -13.25
CA ALA A 226 -6.58 -2.99 -13.48
C ALA A 226 -5.07 -2.96 -13.18
N ALA A 227 -4.35 -1.89 -13.57
CA ALA A 227 -2.94 -1.72 -13.25
C ALA A 227 -2.73 -1.58 -11.73
N TYR A 228 -3.57 -0.81 -11.06
CA TYR A 228 -3.50 -0.65 -9.60
C TYR A 228 -3.79 -1.97 -8.87
N GLN A 229 -4.80 -2.73 -9.29
CA GLN A 229 -5.09 -4.03 -8.70
C GLN A 229 -3.98 -5.06 -8.98
N LEU A 230 -3.38 -5.01 -10.17
CA LEU A 230 -2.29 -5.92 -10.53
C LEU A 230 -1.02 -5.66 -9.70
N HIS A 231 -0.72 -4.40 -9.33
CA HIS A 231 0.40 -4.14 -8.44
C HIS A 231 0.18 -4.76 -7.04
N LEU A 232 -1.05 -4.71 -6.50
CA LEU A 232 -1.38 -5.36 -5.22
C LEU A 232 -1.21 -6.89 -5.29
N VAL A 233 -1.67 -7.48 -6.38
CA VAL A 233 -1.49 -8.91 -6.64
C VAL A 233 0.00 -9.27 -6.69
N ASN A 234 0.79 -8.51 -7.43
CA ASN A 234 2.24 -8.72 -7.54
C ASN A 234 2.95 -8.56 -6.19
N LEU A 235 2.52 -7.59 -5.37
CA LEU A 235 3.13 -7.29 -4.08
C LEU A 235 2.77 -8.34 -3.02
N TRP A 236 1.49 -8.70 -2.90
CA TRP A 236 0.99 -9.48 -1.76
C TRP A 236 1.02 -10.98 -1.99
N TYR A 237 0.89 -11.44 -3.25
CA TYR A 237 0.71 -12.85 -3.55
C TYR A 237 1.78 -13.43 -4.47
N GLU A 238 2.20 -12.66 -5.50
CA GLU A 238 3.17 -13.14 -6.48
C GLU A 238 4.62 -12.95 -6.04
N ASN A 239 4.87 -12.21 -4.97
CA ASN A 239 6.21 -11.82 -4.51
C ASN A 239 7.05 -11.14 -5.60
N ARG A 240 6.40 -10.45 -6.54
CA ARG A 240 7.04 -9.69 -7.62
C ARG A 240 7.20 -8.23 -7.23
N ILE A 241 7.92 -8.00 -6.12
CA ILE A 241 8.04 -6.69 -5.47
C ILE A 241 8.59 -5.63 -6.43
N GLY A 242 9.58 -5.99 -7.27
CA GLY A 242 10.17 -5.07 -8.25
C GLY A 242 9.16 -4.60 -9.29
N GLU A 243 8.35 -5.51 -9.84
CA GLU A 243 7.30 -5.20 -10.81
C GLU A 243 6.21 -4.32 -10.16
N ALA A 244 5.80 -4.64 -8.93
CA ALA A 244 4.79 -3.86 -8.21
C ALA A 244 5.25 -2.40 -7.97
N ILE A 245 6.51 -2.19 -7.57
CA ILE A 245 7.07 -0.85 -7.39
C ILE A 245 7.15 -0.10 -8.73
N GLN A 246 7.55 -0.78 -9.82
CA GLN A 246 7.57 -0.17 -11.14
C GLN A 246 6.17 0.25 -11.58
N MET A 247 5.16 -0.59 -11.38
CA MET A 247 3.77 -0.25 -11.69
C MET A 247 3.26 0.96 -10.90
N LEU A 248 3.66 1.11 -9.63
CA LEU A 248 3.36 2.31 -8.84
C LEU A 248 4.05 3.55 -9.39
N SER A 249 5.30 3.43 -9.85
CA SER A 249 6.03 4.49 -10.52
C SER A 249 5.37 4.92 -11.83
N ASP A 250 4.92 3.95 -12.63
CA ASP A 250 4.21 4.22 -13.89
C ASP A 250 2.84 4.88 -13.65
N LEU A 251 2.11 4.46 -12.60
CA LEU A 251 0.87 5.09 -12.16
C LEU A 251 1.11 6.53 -11.68
N HIS A 252 2.17 6.77 -10.90
CA HIS A 252 2.54 8.12 -10.47
C HIS A 252 2.94 9.00 -11.66
N ALA A 253 3.69 8.47 -12.63
CA ALA A 253 4.05 9.21 -13.84
C ALA A 253 2.80 9.60 -14.68
N ARG A 254 1.77 8.74 -14.71
CA ARG A 254 0.51 9.00 -15.40
C ARG A 254 -0.41 9.95 -14.62
N TYR A 255 -0.42 9.86 -13.30
CA TYR A 255 -1.27 10.61 -12.37
C TYR A 255 -0.41 11.31 -11.32
N PRO A 256 0.36 12.35 -11.72
CA PRO A 256 1.43 12.89 -10.89
C PRO A 256 0.94 13.66 -9.67
N HIS A 257 -0.33 14.03 -9.63
CA HIS A 257 -0.88 14.78 -8.50
C HIS A 257 -1.43 13.88 -7.39
N ASN A 258 -1.57 12.57 -7.64
CA ASN A 258 -2.10 11.63 -6.64
C ASN A 258 -1.00 11.14 -5.68
N PRO A 259 -1.06 11.52 -4.39
CA PRO A 259 -0.03 11.13 -3.42
C PRO A 259 -0.05 9.64 -3.04
N ILE A 260 -1.15 8.92 -3.34
CA ILE A 260 -1.32 7.52 -2.89
C ILE A 260 -0.29 6.58 -3.52
N PHE A 261 0.14 6.85 -4.77
CA PHE A 261 1.12 6.01 -5.45
C PHE A 261 2.51 6.15 -4.83
N LEU A 262 2.90 7.36 -4.43
CA LEU A 262 4.12 7.58 -3.65
C LEU A 262 4.02 6.92 -2.27
N LEU A 263 2.90 7.08 -1.57
CA LEU A 263 2.69 6.44 -0.27
C LEU A 263 2.85 4.92 -0.38
N ASN A 264 2.18 4.29 -1.34
CA ASN A 264 2.25 2.84 -1.54
C ASN A 264 3.65 2.38 -1.97
N ALA A 265 4.36 3.16 -2.77
CA ALA A 265 5.75 2.88 -3.14
C ALA A 265 6.69 2.96 -1.92
N ALA A 266 6.53 3.98 -1.07
CA ALA A 266 7.29 4.10 0.19
C ALA A 266 7.04 2.89 1.09
N GLN A 267 5.78 2.49 1.28
CA GLN A 267 5.40 1.32 2.08
C GLN A 267 5.93 0.01 1.47
N ALA A 268 5.94 -0.12 0.14
CA ALA A 268 6.51 -1.29 -0.53
C ALA A 268 8.02 -1.41 -0.27
N HIS A 269 8.76 -0.31 -0.32
CA HIS A 269 10.18 -0.28 0.07
C HIS A 269 10.38 -0.60 1.55
N GLU A 270 9.55 -0.02 2.43
CA GLU A 270 9.62 -0.22 3.88
C GLU A 270 9.38 -1.67 4.29
N VAL A 271 8.22 -2.21 3.88
CA VAL A 271 7.70 -3.48 4.40
C VAL A 271 8.29 -4.68 3.66
N TYR A 272 8.34 -4.63 2.32
CA TYR A 272 8.70 -5.80 1.51
C TYR A 272 10.16 -5.83 1.10
N ARG A 273 10.82 -4.67 1.01
CA ARG A 273 12.26 -4.61 0.71
C ARG A 273 13.14 -4.31 1.92
N SER A 274 12.55 -3.88 3.04
CA SER A 274 13.30 -3.36 4.18
C SER A 274 14.32 -2.28 3.78
N ASP A 275 14.02 -1.55 2.69
CA ASP A 275 14.86 -0.48 2.16
C ASP A 275 14.44 0.86 2.78
N ARG A 276 14.90 1.09 4.01
CA ARG A 276 14.57 2.27 4.82
C ARG A 276 14.98 3.57 4.14
N ALA A 277 16.11 3.57 3.42
CA ALA A 277 16.61 4.78 2.76
C ALA A 277 15.74 5.16 1.55
N ALA A 278 15.33 4.18 0.75
CA ALA A 278 14.42 4.43 -0.37
C ALA A 278 13.03 4.87 0.14
N ALA A 279 12.52 4.21 1.18
CA ALA A 279 11.25 4.61 1.80
C ALA A 279 11.31 6.05 2.33
N LEU A 280 12.38 6.42 3.06
CA LEU A 280 12.58 7.80 3.55
C LEU A 280 12.61 8.81 2.39
N ALA A 281 13.31 8.51 1.32
CA ALA A 281 13.40 9.41 0.16
C ALA A 281 12.00 9.71 -0.42
N ILE A 282 11.15 8.68 -0.57
CA ILE A 282 9.79 8.83 -1.10
C ILE A 282 8.87 9.54 -0.08
N TYR A 283 9.00 9.26 1.22
CA TYR A 283 8.25 10.02 2.23
C TYR A 283 8.62 11.52 2.22
N MET A 284 9.90 11.84 2.02
CA MET A 284 10.32 13.25 1.85
C MET A 284 9.86 13.86 0.53
N GLU A 285 9.70 13.05 -0.53
CA GLU A 285 9.08 13.49 -1.79
C GLU A 285 7.61 13.87 -1.59
N LEU A 286 6.84 13.10 -0.79
CA LEU A 286 5.47 13.48 -0.38
C LEU A 286 5.45 14.84 0.33
N VAL A 287 6.34 15.07 1.29
CA VAL A 287 6.44 16.35 2.01
C VAL A 287 6.75 17.50 1.05
N ASN A 288 7.76 17.32 0.18
CA ASN A 288 8.19 18.34 -0.75
C ASN A 288 7.14 18.62 -1.82
N GLY A 289 6.51 17.59 -2.38
CA GLY A 289 5.45 17.72 -3.37
C GLY A 289 4.21 18.41 -2.81
N ALA A 290 3.84 18.09 -1.56
CA ALA A 290 2.74 18.75 -0.87
C ALA A 290 3.01 20.26 -0.65
N ARG A 291 4.21 20.60 -0.17
CA ARG A 291 4.63 22.00 0.07
C ARG A 291 4.82 22.77 -1.24
N GLY A 292 5.29 22.12 -2.28
CA GLY A 292 5.46 22.68 -3.62
C GLY A 292 4.15 22.80 -4.41
N GLY A 293 3.03 22.30 -3.89
CA GLY A 293 1.72 22.38 -4.56
C GLY A 293 1.57 21.43 -5.76
N SER A 294 2.47 20.45 -5.92
CA SER A 294 2.40 19.47 -7.01
C SER A 294 1.48 18.27 -6.67
N LEU A 295 1.10 18.11 -5.42
CA LEU A 295 0.21 17.01 -4.99
C LEU A 295 -1.17 17.53 -4.59
N ARG A 296 -2.21 16.75 -4.91
CA ARG A 296 -3.56 16.95 -4.38
C ARG A 296 -3.62 16.50 -2.91
N GLU A 297 -4.66 16.94 -2.19
CA GLU A 297 -4.77 16.67 -0.74
C GLU A 297 -3.46 16.99 0.02
N PRO A 298 -2.91 18.21 -0.16
CA PRO A 298 -1.53 18.51 0.24
C PRO A 298 -1.30 18.33 1.74
N LEU A 299 -2.27 18.67 2.60
CA LEU A 299 -2.13 18.47 4.05
C LEU A 299 -2.00 16.98 4.39
N LEU A 300 -2.82 16.14 3.77
CA LEU A 300 -2.79 14.68 4.00
C LEU A 300 -1.47 14.07 3.51
N ALA A 301 -1.03 14.45 2.31
CA ALA A 301 0.25 14.00 1.74
C ALA A 301 1.45 14.44 2.60
N GLU A 302 1.47 15.70 3.08
CA GLU A 302 2.49 16.20 4.00
C GLU A 302 2.53 15.39 5.30
N MET A 303 1.36 15.09 5.88
CA MET A 303 1.28 14.33 7.14
C MET A 303 1.71 12.87 6.95
N TRP A 304 1.34 12.20 5.86
CA TRP A 304 1.85 10.87 5.55
C TRP A 304 3.37 10.86 5.41
N GLY A 305 3.91 11.88 4.71
CA GLY A 305 5.35 12.02 4.53
C GLY A 305 6.10 12.18 5.85
N HIS A 306 5.66 13.11 6.71
CA HIS A 306 6.28 13.34 8.02
C HIS A 306 6.19 12.11 8.93
N LEU A 307 5.02 11.46 9.03
CA LEU A 307 4.85 10.24 9.84
C LEU A 307 5.75 9.11 9.37
N GLY A 308 5.77 8.85 8.06
CA GLY A 308 6.64 7.84 7.48
C GLY A 308 8.11 8.16 7.67
N ALA A 309 8.52 9.41 7.45
CA ALA A 309 9.89 9.87 7.63
C ALA A 309 10.34 9.70 9.09
N ALA A 310 9.52 10.03 10.09
CA ALA A 310 9.85 9.86 11.50
C ALA A 310 10.18 8.40 11.83
N VAL A 311 9.38 7.45 11.34
CA VAL A 311 9.62 6.02 11.52
C VAL A 311 10.93 5.58 10.86
N GLN A 312 11.18 5.99 9.60
CA GLN A 312 12.39 5.60 8.89
C GLN A 312 13.65 6.21 9.52
N LEU A 313 13.61 7.48 9.93
CA LEU A 313 14.74 8.18 10.57
C LEU A 313 15.12 7.52 11.89
N THR A 314 14.14 7.12 12.72
CA THR A 314 14.42 6.34 13.93
C THR A 314 15.14 5.04 13.60
N ALA A 315 14.66 4.30 12.59
CA ALA A 315 15.29 3.04 12.15
C ALA A 315 16.67 3.24 11.48
N LEU A 316 16.94 4.43 10.99
CA LEU A 316 18.25 4.83 10.40
C LEU A 316 19.20 5.48 11.40
N ALA A 317 18.91 5.38 12.71
CA ALA A 317 19.72 5.96 13.79
C ALA A 317 19.88 7.49 13.71
N GLU A 318 18.82 8.18 13.28
CA GLU A 318 18.71 9.64 13.20
C GLU A 318 17.54 10.18 14.06
N PRO A 319 17.51 9.88 15.38
CA PRO A 319 16.37 10.17 16.24
C PRO A 319 16.09 11.67 16.42
N ASP A 320 17.09 12.53 16.30
CA ASP A 320 16.92 13.98 16.34
C ASP A 320 16.05 14.48 15.18
N ARG A 321 16.35 14.03 13.96
CA ARG A 321 15.53 14.34 12.78
C ARG A 321 14.14 13.68 12.86
N ALA A 322 14.07 12.46 13.39
CA ALA A 322 12.79 11.79 13.63
C ALA A 322 11.88 12.60 14.56
N ALA A 323 12.45 13.18 15.61
CA ALA A 323 11.72 14.06 16.52
C ALA A 323 11.20 15.33 15.81
N ASP A 324 11.99 15.91 14.90
CA ASP A 324 11.59 17.10 14.15
C ASP A 324 10.42 16.78 13.18
N GLU A 325 10.47 15.64 12.48
CA GLU A 325 9.37 15.19 11.63
C GLU A 325 8.08 14.93 12.42
N ALA A 326 8.18 14.30 13.60
CA ALA A 326 7.04 14.09 14.47
C ALA A 326 6.46 15.42 15.01
N ARG A 327 7.31 16.38 15.39
CA ARG A 327 6.88 17.73 15.82
C ARG A 327 6.16 18.50 14.72
N ALA A 328 6.56 18.30 13.45
CA ALA A 328 5.90 18.93 12.32
C ALA A 328 4.42 18.50 12.22
N VAL A 329 4.11 17.22 12.43
CA VAL A 329 2.72 16.72 12.48
C VAL A 329 1.97 17.28 13.69
N ILE A 330 2.60 17.27 14.88
CA ILE A 330 1.97 17.73 16.12
C ILE A 330 1.61 19.22 16.03
N ALA A 331 2.46 20.03 15.41
CA ALA A 331 2.23 21.47 15.23
C ALA A 331 1.02 21.76 14.32
N ARG A 332 0.79 20.92 13.30
CA ARG A 332 -0.32 21.08 12.37
C ARG A 332 -1.68 20.65 12.96
N ARG A 333 -1.69 19.78 13.96
CA ARG A 333 -2.90 19.20 14.58
C ARG A 333 -3.90 18.70 13.53
N PRO A 334 -3.49 17.86 12.57
CA PRO A 334 -4.35 17.46 11.47
C PRO A 334 -5.49 16.56 11.94
N SER A 335 -6.63 16.64 11.27
CA SER A 335 -7.73 15.67 11.42
C SER A 335 -7.53 14.40 10.59
N ALA A 336 -6.69 14.46 9.56
CA ALA A 336 -6.31 13.36 8.68
C ALA A 336 -4.78 13.33 8.47
N PRO A 337 -4.18 12.13 8.34
CA PRO A 337 -4.81 10.83 8.47
C PRO A 337 -5.32 10.57 9.89
N TYR A 338 -6.33 9.69 10.00
CA TYR A 338 -6.95 9.36 11.28
C TYR A 338 -5.93 8.86 12.30
N GLY A 339 -5.89 9.50 13.46
CA GLY A 339 -4.92 9.18 14.52
C GLY A 339 -3.51 9.74 14.31
N ALA A 340 -3.29 10.62 13.33
CA ALA A 340 -1.97 11.19 13.01
C ALA A 340 -1.26 11.81 14.23
N VAL A 341 -1.98 12.57 15.03
CA VAL A 341 -1.40 13.22 16.22
C VAL A 341 -0.93 12.21 17.26
N ALA A 342 -1.72 11.15 17.50
CA ALA A 342 -1.33 10.09 18.42
C ALA A 342 -0.08 9.35 17.95
N GLN A 343 -0.01 9.03 16.65
CA GLN A 343 1.17 8.39 16.05
C GLN A 343 2.41 9.30 16.14
N ALA A 344 2.27 10.58 15.81
CA ALA A 344 3.38 11.53 15.89
C ALA A 344 3.90 11.67 17.32
N GLN A 345 3.01 11.71 18.33
CA GLN A 345 3.41 11.74 19.74
C GLN A 345 4.12 10.45 20.16
N LEU A 346 3.69 9.28 19.64
CA LEU A 346 4.38 8.01 19.88
C LEU A 346 5.79 8.02 19.29
N GLU A 347 5.95 8.45 18.03
CA GLU A 347 7.26 8.50 17.36
C GLU A 347 8.17 9.56 18.01
N LEU A 348 7.63 10.70 18.46
CA LEU A 348 8.37 11.67 19.24
C LEU A 348 8.89 11.06 20.54
N GLY A 349 8.06 10.31 21.26
CA GLY A 349 8.47 9.62 22.48
C GLY A 349 9.62 8.63 22.24
N ARG A 350 9.55 7.85 21.16
CA ARG A 350 10.62 6.91 20.76
C ARG A 350 11.92 7.62 20.42
N ALA A 351 11.83 8.70 19.68
CA ALA A 351 12.99 9.50 19.30
C ALA A 351 13.67 10.16 20.52
N LEU A 352 12.87 10.72 21.43
CA LEU A 352 13.36 11.33 22.67
C LEU A 352 13.99 10.31 23.63
N ASP A 353 13.43 9.10 23.74
CA ASP A 353 14.03 8.01 24.50
C ASP A 353 15.42 7.62 23.92
N ALA A 354 15.55 7.55 22.61
CA ALA A 354 16.82 7.27 21.96
C ALA A 354 17.87 8.37 22.20
N LEU A 355 17.42 9.62 22.36
CA LEU A 355 18.28 10.79 22.70
C LEU A 355 18.55 10.93 24.20
N GLY A 356 17.93 10.11 25.06
CA GLY A 356 18.07 10.18 26.51
C GLY A 356 17.19 11.23 27.21
N SER A 357 16.31 11.90 26.49
CA SER A 357 15.35 12.88 27.02
C SER A 357 14.12 12.18 27.62
N ARG A 358 14.32 11.34 28.64
CA ARG A 358 13.27 10.44 29.18
C ARG A 358 12.03 11.18 29.67
N ASP A 359 12.18 12.30 30.38
CA ASP A 359 11.03 13.04 30.92
C ASP A 359 10.15 13.57 29.78
N GLU A 360 10.77 14.11 28.72
CA GLU A 360 10.06 14.57 27.53
C GLU A 360 9.44 13.37 26.77
N ALA A 361 10.12 12.23 26.69
CA ALA A 361 9.58 11.02 26.09
C ALA A 361 8.32 10.53 26.82
N VAL A 362 8.35 10.51 28.15
CA VAL A 362 7.19 10.15 28.99
C VAL A 362 6.03 11.12 28.75
N ALA A 363 6.30 12.42 28.64
CA ALA A 363 5.28 13.40 28.31
C ALA A 363 4.66 13.14 26.91
N ALA A 364 5.49 12.82 25.91
CA ALA A 364 5.04 12.49 24.55
C ALA A 364 4.20 11.20 24.53
N TYR A 365 4.59 10.13 25.23
CA TYR A 365 3.79 8.89 25.32
C TYR A 365 2.44 9.12 26.02
N ARG A 366 2.39 9.96 27.06
CA ARG A 366 1.13 10.34 27.70
C ARG A 366 0.24 11.14 26.76
N ALA A 367 0.83 12.08 26.01
CA ALA A 367 0.11 12.83 24.98
C ALA A 367 -0.41 11.91 23.85
N ALA A 368 0.37 10.90 23.45
CA ALA A 368 -0.08 9.89 22.51
C ALA A 368 -1.33 9.17 23.03
N LEU A 369 -1.33 8.71 24.30
CA LEU A 369 -2.49 8.05 24.91
C LEU A 369 -3.73 8.95 24.95
N GLY A 370 -3.55 10.24 25.24
CA GLY A 370 -4.65 11.21 25.24
C GLY A 370 -5.22 11.55 23.85
N ALA A 371 -4.46 11.26 22.79
CA ALA A 371 -4.84 11.53 21.42
C ALA A 371 -5.25 10.27 20.62
N VAL A 372 -5.24 9.08 21.25
CA VAL A 372 -5.63 7.82 20.58
C VAL A 372 -7.08 7.92 20.09
N PRO A 373 -7.33 7.73 18.81
CA PRO A 373 -8.68 7.79 18.27
C PRO A 373 -9.51 6.55 18.62
N ALA A 374 -10.81 6.63 18.44
CA ALA A 374 -11.71 5.51 18.67
C ALA A 374 -11.28 4.28 17.83
N GLY A 375 -11.27 3.10 18.47
CA GLY A 375 -10.88 1.84 17.84
C GLY A 375 -9.37 1.59 17.76
N ASP A 376 -8.51 2.59 17.98
CA ASP A 376 -7.03 2.49 17.92
C ASP A 376 -6.52 1.57 16.79
N PRO A 377 -6.81 1.84 15.51
CA PRO A 377 -6.59 0.90 14.40
C PRO A 377 -5.11 0.54 14.20
N ARG A 378 -4.20 1.31 14.80
CA ARG A 378 -2.75 1.14 14.68
C ARG A 378 -2.07 0.70 15.98
N ASP A 379 -2.85 0.29 16.98
CA ASP A 379 -2.33 -0.11 18.31
C ASP A 379 -1.43 0.95 18.97
N THR A 380 -1.65 2.21 18.65
CA THR A 380 -0.83 3.35 19.15
C THR A 380 -0.85 3.44 20.67
N GLY A 381 -2.02 3.23 21.27
CA GLY A 381 -2.17 3.25 22.71
C GLY A 381 -1.41 2.13 23.42
N ARG A 382 -1.39 0.92 22.83
CA ARG A 382 -0.59 -0.20 23.36
C ARG A 382 0.91 0.12 23.27
N ALA A 383 1.36 0.62 22.11
CA ALA A 383 2.76 0.99 21.91
C ALA A 383 3.20 2.14 22.84
N ALA A 384 2.36 3.13 23.07
CA ALA A 384 2.66 4.22 24.01
C ALA A 384 2.77 3.71 25.47
N ARG A 385 1.90 2.80 25.90
CA ARG A 385 2.03 2.14 27.22
C ARG A 385 3.33 1.35 27.37
N GLN A 386 3.74 0.65 26.31
CA GLN A 386 5.04 -0.04 26.28
C GLN A 386 6.20 0.96 26.42
N GLY A 387 6.15 2.11 25.71
CA GLY A 387 7.13 3.18 25.84
C GLY A 387 7.20 3.74 27.26
N LEU A 388 6.05 3.92 27.94
CA LEU A 388 6.02 4.36 29.34
C LEU A 388 6.68 3.37 30.32
N SER A 389 6.49 2.07 30.11
CA SER A 389 7.06 1.02 30.97
C SER A 389 8.52 0.70 30.66
N HIS A 390 9.03 1.09 29.48
CA HIS A 390 10.40 0.86 29.08
C HIS A 390 11.35 1.79 29.85
N THR A 391 12.48 1.24 30.31
CA THR A 391 13.58 2.03 30.89
C THR A 391 14.73 2.02 29.91
N PRO A 392 15.05 3.13 29.21
CA PRO A 392 16.17 3.20 28.30
C PRO A 392 17.51 2.90 28.99
N ASP A 393 18.39 2.19 28.30
CA ASP A 393 19.77 1.99 28.74
C ASP A 393 20.52 3.33 28.68
N ARG A 394 20.95 3.84 29.82
CA ARG A 394 21.62 5.13 29.97
C ARG A 394 22.93 5.21 29.17
N ILE A 395 23.69 4.11 29.12
CA ILE A 395 24.96 4.08 28.37
C ILE A 395 24.67 4.18 26.88
N ASN A 396 23.65 3.46 26.41
CA ASN A 396 23.26 3.48 25.02
C ASN A 396 22.70 4.85 24.59
N THR A 397 21.87 5.47 25.42
CA THR A 397 21.31 6.79 25.11
C THR A 397 22.37 7.89 25.13
N GLU A 398 23.32 7.85 26.09
CA GLU A 398 24.44 8.79 26.11
C GLU A 398 25.36 8.62 24.89
N ALA A 399 25.69 7.40 24.53
CA ALA A 399 26.48 7.12 23.34
C ALA A 399 25.79 7.62 22.06
N THR A 400 24.47 7.39 21.95
CA THR A 400 23.68 7.88 20.82
C THR A 400 23.67 9.39 20.75
N ARG A 401 23.41 10.08 21.87
CA ARG A 401 23.43 11.54 21.96
C ARG A 401 24.77 12.13 21.51
N LEU A 402 25.88 11.61 22.05
CA LEU A 402 27.23 12.04 21.68
C LEU A 402 27.55 11.75 20.20
N SER A 403 27.09 10.63 19.69
CA SER A 403 27.26 10.28 18.27
C SER A 403 26.51 11.23 17.34
N ILE A 404 25.29 11.64 17.72
CA ILE A 404 24.52 12.64 16.97
C ILE A 404 25.19 14.02 17.07
N GLU A 405 25.59 14.45 18.27
CA GLU A 405 26.28 15.72 18.49
C GLU A 405 27.52 15.83 17.61
N GLY A 406 28.41 14.84 17.64
CA GLY A 406 29.60 14.81 16.81
C GLY A 406 29.28 14.76 15.32
N TRP A 407 28.27 13.97 14.93
CA TRP A 407 27.87 13.89 13.52
C TRP A 407 27.32 15.24 12.99
N ARG A 408 26.46 15.92 13.75
CA ARG A 408 25.95 17.26 13.37
C ARG A 408 27.06 18.32 13.35
N THR A 409 28.05 18.22 14.23
CA THR A 409 29.25 19.08 14.21
C THR A 409 30.05 18.84 12.93
N PHE A 410 30.26 17.59 12.53
CA PHE A 410 30.90 17.24 11.29
C PHE A 410 30.14 17.75 10.05
N GLU A 411 28.83 17.59 10.02
CA GLU A 411 28.00 18.09 8.92
C GLU A 411 28.05 19.61 8.75
N ARG A 412 28.31 20.36 9.83
CA ARG A 412 28.58 21.80 9.78
C ARG A 412 30.01 22.15 9.31
N GLY A 413 30.84 21.16 8.99
CA GLY A 413 32.19 21.36 8.48
C GLY A 413 33.30 21.34 9.56
N ASP A 414 32.97 21.19 10.84
CA ASP A 414 33.93 21.11 11.93
C ASP A 414 34.30 19.64 12.24
N ALA A 415 35.27 19.11 11.50
CA ALA A 415 35.79 17.75 11.72
C ALA A 415 36.56 17.62 13.05
N ALA A 416 37.30 18.67 13.46
CA ALA A 416 38.07 18.65 14.69
C ALA A 416 37.17 18.62 15.93
N GLY A 417 36.16 19.48 15.99
CA GLY A 417 35.18 19.51 17.07
C GLY A 417 34.29 18.26 17.13
N ALA A 418 34.08 17.58 16.01
CA ALA A 418 33.31 16.34 15.92
C ALA A 418 33.98 15.12 16.53
N LEU A 419 35.34 15.11 16.60
CA LEU A 419 36.09 13.90 16.96
C LEU A 419 35.86 13.46 18.40
N ALA A 420 35.96 14.37 19.36
CA ALA A 420 35.91 14.05 20.79
C ALA A 420 34.53 13.41 21.20
N PRO A 421 33.37 13.94 20.85
CA PRO A 421 32.10 13.30 21.16
C PRO A 421 31.94 11.94 20.47
N LEU A 422 32.43 11.76 19.24
CA LEU A 422 32.38 10.47 18.55
C LEU A 422 33.34 9.44 19.16
N GLU A 423 34.52 9.84 19.62
CA GLU A 423 35.43 8.98 20.39
C GLU A 423 34.76 8.48 21.66
N ARG A 424 34.12 9.38 22.40
CA ARG A 424 33.42 8.99 23.61
C ARG A 424 32.23 8.07 23.33
N ALA A 425 31.46 8.31 22.27
CA ALA A 425 30.40 7.41 21.84
C ALA A 425 30.91 5.99 21.54
N VAL A 426 32.01 5.87 20.82
CA VAL A 426 32.63 4.57 20.53
C VAL A 426 33.24 3.91 21.78
N GLN A 427 33.75 4.69 22.74
CA GLN A 427 34.22 4.15 24.02
C GLN A 427 33.08 3.56 24.84
N LEU A 428 31.92 4.24 24.88
CA LEU A 428 30.72 3.78 25.59
C LEU A 428 30.10 2.54 24.92
N ARG A 429 30.09 2.49 23.58
CA ARG A 429 29.51 1.41 22.80
C ARG A 429 30.49 0.98 21.68
N PRO A 430 31.54 0.17 22.01
CA PRO A 430 32.58 -0.20 21.04
C PRO A 430 32.06 -1.04 19.87
N ASP A 431 30.94 -1.74 20.05
CA ASP A 431 30.35 -2.61 19.05
C ASP A 431 29.12 -1.98 18.37
N ASP A 432 28.96 -0.66 18.44
CA ASP A 432 27.97 0.04 17.63
C ASP A 432 28.56 0.47 16.28
N GLY A 433 28.02 -0.10 15.21
CA GLY A 433 28.51 0.12 13.84
C GLY A 433 28.21 1.53 13.32
N VAL A 434 27.17 2.21 13.82
CA VAL A 434 26.85 3.60 13.43
C VAL A 434 27.87 4.56 14.03
N HIS A 435 28.18 4.40 15.31
CA HIS A 435 29.19 5.23 15.98
C HIS A 435 30.57 5.05 15.33
N ARG A 436 30.92 3.81 14.99
CA ARG A 436 32.15 3.50 14.24
C ARG A 436 32.16 4.18 12.87
N TYR A 437 31.11 4.02 12.08
CA TYR A 437 31.02 4.66 10.78
C TYR A 437 31.19 6.18 10.86
N ARG A 438 30.45 6.83 11.76
CA ARG A 438 30.52 8.29 11.94
C ARG A 438 31.91 8.76 12.31
N ARG A 439 32.59 8.09 13.27
CA ARG A 439 33.95 8.41 13.65
C ARG A 439 34.91 8.17 12.48
N GLY A 440 34.79 7.06 11.77
CA GLY A 440 35.61 6.74 10.59
C GLY A 440 35.52 7.84 9.52
N ARG A 441 34.33 8.40 9.30
CA ARG A 441 34.10 9.54 8.37
C ARG A 441 34.86 10.80 8.81
N VAL A 442 34.83 11.11 10.10
CA VAL A 442 35.56 12.24 10.68
C VAL A 442 37.08 12.01 10.56
N CYS A 443 37.56 10.83 10.95
CA CYS A 443 38.97 10.47 10.80
C CYS A 443 39.43 10.58 9.34
N LEU A 444 38.61 10.12 8.39
CA LEU A 444 38.94 10.21 6.96
C LEU A 444 39.03 11.68 6.49
N ALA A 445 38.14 12.56 6.93
CA ALA A 445 38.22 13.98 6.65
C ALA A 445 39.44 14.66 7.25
N MET A 446 39.92 14.18 8.40
CA MET A 446 41.16 14.61 9.06
C MET A 446 42.42 13.93 8.50
N GLN A 447 42.33 13.19 7.39
CA GLN A 447 43.38 12.44 6.74
C GLN A 447 43.95 11.25 7.54
N ASP A 448 43.37 10.87 8.68
CA ASP A 448 43.72 9.67 9.44
C ASP A 448 43.09 8.42 8.81
N ARG A 449 43.63 8.00 7.67
CA ARG A 449 43.13 6.85 6.91
C ARG A 449 43.27 5.53 7.67
N ALA A 450 44.25 5.42 8.57
CA ALA A 450 44.46 4.20 9.33
C ALA A 450 43.33 3.95 10.34
N ARG A 451 42.95 4.97 11.12
CA ARG A 451 41.83 4.89 12.06
C ARG A 451 40.50 4.78 11.31
N ALA A 452 40.32 5.53 10.21
CA ALA A 452 39.12 5.46 9.40
C ALA A 452 38.91 4.03 8.87
N ARG A 453 39.94 3.39 8.32
CA ARG A 453 39.86 2.01 7.85
C ARG A 453 39.46 1.05 8.97
N ALA A 454 40.10 1.11 10.11
CA ALA A 454 39.81 0.25 11.25
C ALA A 454 38.35 0.40 11.72
N ASP A 455 37.80 1.62 11.73
CA ASP A 455 36.42 1.88 12.11
C ASP A 455 35.41 1.35 11.07
N PHE A 456 35.65 1.52 9.77
CA PHE A 456 34.76 0.98 8.75
C PHE A 456 34.82 -0.57 8.71
N GLU A 457 36.01 -1.17 8.84
CA GLU A 457 36.13 -2.62 8.93
C GLU A 457 35.39 -3.16 10.16
N ARG A 458 35.52 -2.50 11.32
CA ARG A 458 34.80 -2.91 12.53
C ARG A 458 33.29 -2.71 12.39
N ALA A 459 32.82 -1.63 11.77
CA ALA A 459 31.38 -1.40 11.52
C ALA A 459 30.73 -2.53 10.69
N LEU A 460 31.50 -3.18 9.80
CA LEU A 460 31.03 -4.32 9.00
C LEU A 460 31.11 -5.67 9.76
N GLN A 461 31.82 -5.73 10.89
CA GLN A 461 32.00 -6.96 11.68
C GLN A 461 31.05 -7.07 12.88
N VAL A 462 30.60 -5.95 13.42
CA VAL A 462 29.71 -5.92 14.60
C VAL A 462 28.36 -6.63 14.34
N ARG A 463 27.75 -7.09 15.42
CA ARG A 463 26.42 -7.70 15.37
C ARG A 463 25.57 -7.12 16.50
N PRO A 464 24.33 -6.68 16.18
CA PRO A 464 23.75 -6.59 14.84
C PRO A 464 24.53 -5.62 13.94
N LEU A 465 24.41 -5.80 12.61
CA LEU A 465 24.95 -4.84 11.66
C LEU A 465 24.25 -3.48 11.80
N PRO A 466 24.96 -2.37 11.53
CA PRO A 466 24.29 -1.07 11.44
C PRO A 466 23.26 -1.05 10.31
N PRO A 467 22.35 -0.06 10.28
CA PRO A 467 21.39 0.07 9.18
C PRO A 467 22.07 0.00 7.81
N ALA A 468 21.39 -0.61 6.85
CA ALA A 468 21.95 -0.96 5.54
C ALA A 468 22.69 0.18 4.80
N PRO A 469 22.22 1.46 4.85
CA PRO A 469 22.97 2.57 4.25
C PRO A 469 24.38 2.75 4.82
N PHE A 470 24.56 2.51 6.13
CA PHE A 470 25.89 2.61 6.77
C PHE A 470 26.82 1.46 6.35
N VAL A 471 26.23 0.25 6.18
CA VAL A 471 26.99 -0.90 5.63
C VAL A 471 27.50 -0.59 4.24
N ALA A 472 26.63 -0.14 3.34
CA ALA A 472 26.99 0.21 1.97
C ALA A 472 27.99 1.36 1.91
N ALA A 473 27.80 2.39 2.74
CA ALA A 473 28.72 3.51 2.82
C ALA A 473 30.09 3.10 3.37
N SER A 474 30.15 2.20 4.38
CA SER A 474 31.41 1.67 4.89
C SER A 474 32.20 0.94 3.81
N TYR A 475 31.57 0.11 3.00
CA TYR A 475 32.21 -0.51 1.84
C TYR A 475 32.71 0.53 0.83
N TYR A 476 31.92 1.57 0.54
CA TYR A 476 32.35 2.62 -0.39
C TYR A 476 33.56 3.37 0.12
N GLU A 477 33.61 3.77 1.39
CA GLU A 477 34.74 4.50 1.99
C GLU A 477 35.99 3.62 2.05
N LEU A 478 35.87 2.31 2.37
CA LEU A 478 36.98 1.36 2.29
C LEU A 478 37.53 1.25 0.87
N GLY A 479 36.63 1.22 -0.13
CA GLY A 479 37.01 1.27 -1.55
C GLY A 479 37.94 2.45 -1.85
N GLY A 480 37.55 3.67 -1.38
CA GLY A 480 38.34 4.88 -1.53
C GLY A 480 39.71 4.83 -0.81
N ILE A 481 39.76 4.24 0.39
CA ILE A 481 40.99 4.08 1.15
C ILE A 481 41.94 3.11 0.43
N TYR A 482 41.46 1.97 -0.07
CA TYR A 482 42.30 1.02 -0.82
C TYR A 482 42.74 1.58 -2.17
N GLU A 483 41.89 2.33 -2.87
CA GLU A 483 42.27 3.03 -4.10
C GLU A 483 43.42 4.03 -3.84
N ALA A 484 43.33 4.82 -2.78
CA ALA A 484 44.36 5.78 -2.40
C ALA A 484 45.69 5.14 -1.97
N SER A 485 45.67 3.87 -1.57
CA SER A 485 46.87 3.06 -1.29
C SER A 485 47.33 2.19 -2.47
N SER A 486 46.79 2.41 -3.66
CA SER A 486 47.05 1.68 -4.90
C SER A 486 46.69 0.18 -4.84
N ASP A 487 45.89 -0.25 -3.88
CA ASP A 487 45.37 -1.62 -3.83
C ASP A 487 44.07 -1.72 -4.67
N ARG A 488 44.27 -1.76 -6.00
CA ARG A 488 43.18 -1.82 -6.97
C ARG A 488 42.23 -3.02 -6.76
N THR A 489 42.80 -4.17 -6.37
CA THR A 489 42.01 -5.40 -6.19
C THR A 489 41.00 -5.27 -5.05
N ARG A 490 41.49 -4.79 -3.87
CA ARG A 490 40.57 -4.54 -2.74
C ARG A 490 39.65 -3.39 -3.02
N ALA A 491 40.08 -2.32 -3.66
CA ALA A 491 39.22 -1.20 -4.04
C ALA A 491 38.03 -1.64 -4.89
N LEU A 492 38.28 -2.42 -5.96
CA LEU A 492 37.22 -2.99 -6.81
C LEU A 492 36.25 -3.87 -6.03
N SER A 493 36.78 -4.75 -5.15
CA SER A 493 35.94 -5.62 -4.31
C SER A 493 35.00 -4.81 -3.39
N MET A 494 35.53 -3.77 -2.74
CA MET A 494 34.75 -2.94 -1.82
C MET A 494 33.71 -2.08 -2.55
N TYR A 495 34.04 -1.49 -3.69
CA TYR A 495 33.08 -0.75 -4.49
C TYR A 495 31.97 -1.66 -5.07
N ASP A 496 32.29 -2.89 -5.47
CA ASP A 496 31.29 -3.87 -5.92
C ASP A 496 30.35 -4.26 -4.77
N ALA A 497 30.91 -4.51 -3.57
CA ALA A 497 30.11 -4.75 -2.37
C ALA A 497 29.17 -3.57 -2.05
N ALA A 498 29.67 -2.33 -2.14
CA ALA A 498 28.85 -1.13 -1.92
C ALA A 498 27.72 -0.99 -2.95
N ALA A 499 28.01 -1.24 -4.23
CA ALA A 499 27.03 -1.13 -5.31
C ALA A 499 25.91 -2.18 -5.22
N ARG A 500 26.23 -3.38 -4.73
CA ARG A 500 25.30 -4.52 -4.58
C ARG A 500 24.61 -4.58 -3.22
N ALA A 501 25.07 -3.79 -2.25
CA ALA A 501 24.51 -3.83 -0.90
C ALA A 501 23.00 -3.56 -0.92
N HIS A 502 22.24 -4.47 -0.32
CA HIS A 502 20.82 -4.27 -0.13
C HIS A 502 20.58 -3.05 0.76
N GLY A 503 19.58 -2.20 0.44
CA GLY A 503 19.27 -0.98 1.19
C GLY A 503 20.35 0.11 1.11
N ALA A 504 21.29 0.01 0.16
CA ALA A 504 22.22 1.11 -0.15
C ALA A 504 21.46 2.33 -0.64
N SER A 505 21.80 3.54 -0.13
CA SER A 505 21.20 4.76 -0.67
C SER A 505 21.51 4.90 -2.17
N ALA A 506 20.59 5.50 -2.92
CA ALA A 506 20.79 5.75 -4.35
C ALA A 506 22.12 6.50 -4.63
N LYS A 507 22.45 7.46 -3.75
CA LYS A 507 23.71 8.21 -3.81
C LYS A 507 24.92 7.28 -3.67
N THR A 508 24.98 6.44 -2.64
CA THR A 508 26.11 5.52 -2.41
C THR A 508 26.25 4.54 -3.57
N ARG A 509 25.15 3.96 -4.03
CA ARG A 509 25.16 3.02 -5.16
C ARG A 509 25.72 3.67 -6.43
N SER A 510 25.24 4.87 -6.77
CA SER A 510 25.72 5.61 -7.94
C SER A 510 27.20 5.98 -7.84
N LEU A 511 27.68 6.40 -6.66
CA LEU A 511 29.09 6.69 -6.42
C LEU A 511 29.96 5.44 -6.60
N ALA A 512 29.54 4.31 -6.04
CA ALA A 512 30.26 3.04 -6.16
C ALA A 512 30.32 2.54 -7.61
N GLN A 513 29.22 2.65 -8.35
CA GLN A 513 29.17 2.28 -9.78
C GLN A 513 30.11 3.14 -10.62
N ARG A 514 30.15 4.46 -10.38
CA ARG A 514 31.11 5.35 -11.07
C ARG A 514 32.55 5.00 -10.74
N ALA A 515 32.87 4.69 -9.48
CA ALA A 515 34.20 4.28 -9.07
C ALA A 515 34.61 2.95 -9.75
N LEU A 516 33.72 1.98 -9.83
CA LEU A 516 33.93 0.73 -10.57
C LEU A 516 34.22 0.96 -12.05
N ALA A 517 33.43 1.82 -12.70
CA ALA A 517 33.60 2.14 -14.13
C ALA A 517 34.98 2.82 -14.39
N ARG A 518 35.42 3.66 -13.47
CA ARG A 518 36.74 4.34 -13.59
C ARG A 518 37.91 3.39 -13.38
N LEU A 519 37.74 2.38 -12.50
CA LEU A 519 38.83 1.45 -12.14
C LEU A 519 38.92 0.20 -13.03
N ARG A 520 37.90 -0.12 -13.78
CA ARG A 520 37.90 -1.19 -14.78
C ARG A 520 38.59 -0.77 -16.05
#